data_28f2d1107375835b828c373a30af5d7b
#
_entry.id   28f2d1107375835b828c373a30af5d7b
#
_cell.length_a   1.000
_cell.length_b   1.000
_cell.length_c   1.000
_cell.angle_alpha   90.00
_cell.angle_beta   90.00
_cell.angle_gamma   90.00
#
_symmetry.space_group_name_H-M   'P 1'
#
loop_
_entity.id
_entity.type
_entity.pdbx_description
1 polymer ?
#
loop_
_entity_poly.entity_id
_entity_poly.type
_entity_poly.pdbx_seq_one_letter_code
_entity_poly.pdbx_strand_id
1 'polypeptide(L)'
;WREGKGPDAVRVMGSVTAMETSEDFDGPCLQSWQIGGSRVDLGYGPLLYDVAIELTGGLTSDRTSVSGEAEAVWDYYSKNRSDVEVVQLDIPDDYFEDQLTPDDPNDDCSQVPAYDRYGSNWHKSGLSKLIKKSGTPVVDELRARDMLVEK
;
A
#
# COMPACT_ATOMS: atom_id res chain seq x y z
N TRP A 1 -0.03 22.82 5.22
CA TRP A 1 0.72 23.48 4.15
C TRP A 1 -0.13 24.50 3.41
N ARG A 2 0.43 25.64 3.15
CA ARG A 2 -0.30 26.75 2.52
C ARG A 2 0.46 27.27 1.32
N GLU A 3 -0.27 27.46 0.23
CA GLU A 3 0.21 28.16 -0.95
C GLU A 3 -0.89 29.11 -1.42
N GLY A 4 -0.55 30.27 -1.92
CA GLY A 4 -1.50 31.00 -2.66
C GLY A 4 -1.69 32.45 -2.27
N LYS A 5 -2.88 32.91 -2.47
CA LYS A 5 -3.25 34.31 -2.64
C LYS A 5 -3.72 34.98 -1.34
N GLY A 6 -3.46 34.35 -0.23
CA GLY A 6 -3.82 34.88 1.09
C GLY A 6 -3.35 33.96 2.19
N PRO A 7 -3.32 34.45 3.45
CA PRO A 7 -2.78 33.70 4.59
C PRO A 7 -3.55 32.43 4.91
N ASP A 8 -4.80 32.32 4.48
CA ASP A 8 -5.67 31.17 4.74
C ASP A 8 -5.89 30.27 3.53
N ALA A 9 -5.17 30.53 2.43
CA ALA A 9 -5.27 29.72 1.25
C ALA A 9 -4.60 28.37 1.47
N VAL A 10 -5.37 27.29 1.30
CA VAL A 10 -4.89 25.92 1.47
C VAL A 10 -5.06 25.18 0.15
N ARG A 11 -3.99 24.52 -0.28
CA ARG A 11 -4.02 23.65 -1.44
C ARG A 11 -3.79 22.22 -1.01
N VAL A 12 -4.66 21.31 -1.46
CA VAL A 12 -4.46 19.87 -1.26
C VAL A 12 -3.45 19.37 -2.27
N MET A 13 -2.32 18.86 -1.79
CA MET A 13 -1.23 18.34 -2.64
C MET A 13 -1.39 16.87 -2.96
N GLY A 14 -2.31 16.20 -2.30
CA GLY A 14 -2.60 14.81 -2.56
C GLY A 14 -3.43 14.18 -1.47
N SER A 15 -3.90 12.97 -1.74
CA SER A 15 -4.64 12.16 -0.78
C SER A 15 -4.37 10.69 -1.02
N VAL A 16 -4.38 9.93 0.05
CA VAL A 16 -4.31 8.46 0.02
C VAL A 16 -5.44 7.96 0.92
N THR A 17 -6.25 7.06 0.38
CA THR A 17 -7.32 6.41 1.13
C THR A 17 -6.93 4.96 1.34
N ALA A 18 -6.96 4.51 2.59
CA ALA A 18 -6.74 3.11 2.95
C ALA A 18 -8.03 2.54 3.52
N MET A 19 -8.31 1.29 3.20
CA MET A 19 -9.46 0.54 3.72
C MET A 19 -9.02 -0.86 4.11
N GLU A 20 -9.71 -1.46 5.07
CA GLU A 20 -9.45 -2.85 5.44
C GLU A 20 -9.75 -3.77 4.25
N THR A 21 -8.94 -4.81 4.08
CA THR A 21 -9.23 -5.85 3.08
C THR A 21 -10.47 -6.63 3.53
N SER A 22 -11.31 -6.99 2.57
CA SER A 22 -12.53 -7.75 2.81
C SER A 22 -12.25 -9.23 2.65
N GLU A 23 -12.46 -10.05 3.70
CA GLU A 23 -12.30 -11.49 3.61
C GLU A 23 -13.16 -12.11 2.51
N ASP A 24 -14.37 -11.56 2.29
CA ASP A 24 -15.31 -12.10 1.32
C ASP A 24 -14.88 -11.85 -0.14
N PHE A 25 -14.15 -10.77 -0.40
CA PHE A 25 -13.77 -10.36 -1.75
C PHE A 25 -12.27 -10.46 -2.01
N ASP A 26 -11.46 -10.10 -1.02
CA ASP A 26 -10.02 -10.00 -1.18
C ASP A 26 -9.28 -11.20 -0.62
N GLY A 27 -9.89 -11.93 0.29
CA GLY A 27 -9.27 -12.96 1.12
C GLY A 27 -8.75 -12.38 2.43
N PRO A 28 -8.16 -13.25 3.28
CA PRO A 28 -7.63 -12.82 4.58
C PRO A 28 -6.53 -11.76 4.50
N CYS A 29 -5.67 -11.82 3.48
CA CYS A 29 -4.61 -10.82 3.24
C CYS A 29 -3.81 -10.46 4.49
N LEU A 30 -3.58 -11.41 5.40
CA LEU A 30 -2.91 -11.20 6.70
C LEU A 30 -3.58 -10.09 7.55
N GLN A 31 -4.88 -9.86 7.36
CA GLN A 31 -5.65 -8.81 8.03
C GLN A 31 -5.10 -7.40 7.77
N SER A 32 -4.59 -7.17 6.58
CA SER A 32 -3.97 -5.91 6.20
C SER A 32 -4.99 -4.88 5.71
N TRP A 33 -4.47 -3.70 5.39
CA TRP A 33 -5.20 -2.64 4.72
C TRP A 33 -4.77 -2.56 3.26
N GLN A 34 -5.65 -2.06 2.41
CA GLN A 34 -5.34 -1.81 1.00
C GLN A 34 -5.55 -0.34 0.66
N ILE A 35 -4.87 0.12 -0.36
CA ILE A 35 -5.13 1.44 -0.94
C ILE A 35 -6.47 1.38 -1.68
N GLY A 36 -7.40 2.24 -1.30
CA GLY A 36 -8.67 2.41 -2.00
C GLY A 36 -8.63 3.49 -3.07
N GLY A 37 -7.66 4.36 -3.00
CA GLY A 37 -7.43 5.41 -3.98
C GLY A 37 -6.27 6.28 -3.56
N SER A 38 -5.56 6.83 -4.55
CA SER A 38 -4.52 7.80 -4.29
C SER A 38 -4.46 8.83 -5.41
N ARG A 39 -4.21 10.07 -5.02
CA ARG A 39 -3.97 11.17 -5.94
C ARG A 39 -2.95 12.08 -5.29
N VAL A 40 -1.80 12.22 -5.88
CA VAL A 40 -0.67 12.92 -5.26
C VAL A 40 0.02 13.78 -6.29
N ASP A 41 0.31 15.02 -5.92
CA ASP A 41 1.16 15.89 -6.71
C ASP A 41 2.61 15.40 -6.67
N LEU A 42 3.36 15.72 -7.70
CA LEU A 42 4.74 15.27 -7.87
C LEU A 42 5.59 15.56 -6.62
N GLY A 43 6.26 14.54 -6.12
CA GLY A 43 7.16 14.62 -4.98
C GLY A 43 6.54 14.31 -3.62
N TYR A 44 5.22 14.25 -3.49
CA TYR A 44 4.54 13.99 -2.21
C TYR A 44 4.10 12.54 -2.02
N GLY A 45 4.19 11.72 -3.07
CA GLY A 45 3.77 10.31 -3.00
C GLY A 45 4.43 9.53 -1.88
N PRO A 46 5.77 9.48 -1.79
CA PRO A 46 6.44 8.72 -0.74
C PRO A 46 6.03 9.13 0.67
N LEU A 47 5.85 10.41 0.91
CA LEU A 47 5.42 10.90 2.23
C LEU A 47 4.05 10.37 2.61
N LEU A 48 3.08 10.46 1.71
CA LEU A 48 1.70 10.01 1.97
C LEU A 48 1.62 8.50 2.15
N TYR A 49 2.33 7.74 1.33
CA TYR A 49 2.37 6.29 1.47
C TYR A 49 3.09 5.86 2.75
N ASP A 50 4.19 6.54 3.12
CA ASP A 50 4.88 6.27 4.39
C ASP A 50 3.95 6.47 5.60
N VAL A 51 3.20 7.56 5.61
CA VAL A 51 2.21 7.83 6.67
C VAL A 51 1.14 6.74 6.68
N ALA A 52 0.59 6.37 5.53
CA ALA A 52 -0.43 5.34 5.42
C ALA A 52 0.07 3.98 5.92
N ILE A 53 1.30 3.59 5.56
CA ILE A 53 1.90 2.34 6.02
C ILE A 53 2.05 2.36 7.54
N GLU A 54 2.53 3.45 8.10
CA GLU A 54 2.76 3.56 9.54
C GLU A 54 1.47 3.56 10.34
N LEU A 55 0.43 4.25 9.85
CA LEU A 55 -0.86 4.31 10.55
C LEU A 55 -1.67 3.02 10.45
N THR A 56 -1.52 2.26 9.38
CA THR A 56 -2.25 0.98 9.20
C THR A 56 -1.52 -0.22 9.78
N GLY A 57 -0.22 -0.13 9.93
CA GLY A 57 0.62 -1.25 10.37
C GLY A 57 0.94 -2.28 9.28
N GLY A 58 0.29 -2.20 8.13
CA GLY A 58 0.55 -3.05 6.98
C GLY A 58 -0.40 -2.69 5.84
N LEU A 59 0.16 -2.41 4.68
CA LEU A 59 -0.57 -1.84 3.56
C LEU A 59 -0.24 -2.59 2.27
N THR A 60 -1.28 -2.93 1.50
CA THR A 60 -1.14 -3.48 0.14
C THR A 60 -1.64 -2.46 -0.87
N SER A 61 -1.33 -2.68 -2.15
CA SER A 61 -1.99 -1.97 -3.25
C SER A 61 -3.49 -2.30 -3.27
N ASP A 62 -4.27 -1.57 -4.07
CA ASP A 62 -5.64 -1.94 -4.38
C ASP A 62 -5.66 -3.39 -4.90
N ARG A 63 -6.59 -4.21 -4.38
CA ARG A 63 -6.67 -5.63 -4.75
C ARG A 63 -7.45 -5.90 -6.02
N THR A 64 -8.07 -4.87 -6.60
CA THR A 64 -8.93 -4.99 -7.78
C THR A 64 -8.27 -4.42 -9.04
N SER A 65 -7.79 -3.18 -8.96
CA SER A 65 -7.17 -2.50 -10.09
C SER A 65 -6.12 -1.51 -9.63
N VAL A 66 -5.05 -1.37 -10.42
CA VAL A 66 -3.92 -0.49 -10.09
C VAL A 66 -3.45 0.20 -11.36
N SER A 67 -3.24 1.52 -11.29
CA SER A 67 -2.64 2.27 -12.40
C SER A 67 -1.15 1.96 -12.54
N GLY A 68 -0.56 2.26 -13.70
CA GLY A 68 0.88 2.10 -13.91
C GLY A 68 1.72 2.96 -12.97
N GLU A 69 1.24 4.13 -12.61
CA GLU A 69 1.91 5.02 -11.67
C GLU A 69 1.92 4.44 -10.26
N ALA A 70 0.79 3.88 -9.82
CA ALA A 70 0.71 3.20 -8.53
C ALA A 70 1.57 1.93 -8.50
N GLU A 71 1.60 1.17 -9.59
CA GLU A 71 2.49 0.01 -9.69
C GLU A 71 3.95 0.40 -9.47
N ALA A 72 4.39 1.50 -10.06
CA ALA A 72 5.75 2.00 -9.88
C ALA A 72 6.06 2.32 -8.41
N VAL A 73 5.10 2.85 -7.66
CA VAL A 73 5.25 3.10 -6.23
C VAL A 73 5.45 1.79 -5.47
N TRP A 74 4.63 0.78 -5.73
CA TRP A 74 4.73 -0.52 -5.05
C TRP A 74 6.02 -1.25 -5.40
N ASP A 75 6.47 -1.18 -6.64
CA ASP A 75 7.76 -1.73 -7.04
C ASP A 75 8.92 -1.01 -6.33
N TYR A 76 8.84 0.30 -6.19
CA TYR A 76 9.83 1.07 -5.46
C TYR A 76 9.92 0.63 -3.99
N TYR A 77 8.78 0.53 -3.29
CA TYR A 77 8.76 0.10 -1.89
C TYR A 77 9.27 -1.34 -1.73
N SER A 78 8.88 -2.24 -2.61
CA SER A 78 9.22 -3.65 -2.47
C SER A 78 10.66 -3.98 -2.89
N LYS A 79 11.26 -3.19 -3.76
CA LYS A 79 12.58 -3.50 -4.36
C LYS A 79 13.70 -2.57 -3.92
N ASN A 80 13.38 -1.30 -3.59
CA ASN A 80 14.40 -0.26 -3.39
C ASN A 80 14.42 0.35 -1.99
N ARG A 81 13.42 0.08 -1.16
CA ARG A 81 13.36 0.59 0.22
C ARG A 81 13.87 -0.45 1.21
N SER A 82 14.92 -0.10 1.96
CA SER A 82 15.49 -0.97 2.98
C SER A 82 14.89 -0.78 4.38
N ASP A 83 14.11 0.29 4.56
CA ASP A 83 13.46 0.65 5.84
C ASP A 83 12.08 0.03 6.02
N VAL A 84 11.65 -0.79 5.07
CA VAL A 84 10.36 -1.47 5.11
C VAL A 84 10.56 -2.98 5.17
N GLU A 85 9.61 -3.67 5.78
CA GLU A 85 9.46 -5.12 5.70
C GLU A 85 8.53 -5.45 4.55
N VAL A 86 8.99 -6.32 3.65
CA VAL A 86 8.23 -6.78 2.49
C VAL A 86 7.75 -8.20 2.76
N VAL A 87 6.44 -8.39 2.81
CA VAL A 87 5.83 -9.70 3.07
C VAL A 87 5.15 -10.17 1.79
N GLN A 88 5.49 -11.37 1.34
CA GLN A 88 4.87 -11.99 0.19
C GLN A 88 3.47 -12.47 0.55
N LEU A 89 2.46 -12.02 -0.20
CA LEU A 89 1.11 -12.54 -0.12
C LEU A 89 0.96 -13.71 -1.12
N ASP A 90 0.00 -14.58 -0.86
CA ASP A 90 -0.30 -15.69 -1.76
C ASP A 90 -1.54 -15.40 -2.59
N ILE A 91 -1.75 -16.23 -3.59
CA ILE A 91 -2.95 -16.20 -4.43
C ILE A 91 -4.00 -17.16 -3.82
N PRO A 92 -5.31 -16.86 -3.92
CA PRO A 92 -6.35 -17.74 -3.38
C PRO A 92 -6.28 -19.16 -3.94
N ASP A 93 -6.85 -20.11 -3.21
CA ASP A 93 -6.83 -21.54 -3.55
C ASP A 93 -7.54 -21.89 -4.86
N ASP A 94 -8.36 -20.98 -5.41
CA ASP A 94 -8.90 -21.10 -6.77
C ASP A 94 -7.79 -21.25 -7.84
N TYR A 95 -6.57 -20.82 -7.49
CA TYR A 95 -5.38 -20.88 -8.34
C TYR A 95 -4.30 -21.74 -7.70
N PHE A 96 -4.69 -22.84 -7.07
CA PHE A 96 -3.79 -23.59 -6.17
C PHE A 96 -2.49 -24.07 -6.82
N GLU A 97 -2.46 -24.28 -8.15
CA GLU A 97 -1.22 -24.63 -8.85
C GLU A 97 -0.17 -23.51 -8.80
N ASP A 98 -0.61 -22.29 -8.62
CA ASP A 98 0.25 -21.11 -8.52
C ASP A 98 0.48 -20.66 -7.05
N GLN A 99 -0.15 -21.33 -6.08
CA GLN A 99 0.03 -20.98 -4.67
C GLN A 99 1.46 -21.23 -4.22
N LEU A 100 1.97 -20.29 -3.40
CA LEU A 100 3.32 -20.35 -2.82
C LEU A 100 3.32 -21.06 -1.48
N THR A 101 2.26 -20.90 -0.70
CA THR A 101 2.10 -21.42 0.67
C THR A 101 0.74 -22.10 0.82
N PRO A 102 0.51 -23.25 0.17
CA PRO A 102 -0.82 -23.88 0.16
C PRO A 102 -1.32 -24.32 1.54
N ASP A 103 -0.42 -24.43 2.52
CA ASP A 103 -0.78 -24.81 3.88
C ASP A 103 -1.14 -23.61 4.77
N ASP A 104 -1.00 -22.38 4.28
CA ASP A 104 -1.29 -21.16 5.04
C ASP A 104 -2.35 -20.31 4.33
N PRO A 105 -3.64 -20.44 4.70
CA PRO A 105 -4.67 -19.63 4.07
C PRO A 105 -4.69 -18.16 4.51
N ASN A 106 -3.94 -17.79 5.56
CA ASN A 106 -3.97 -16.42 6.09
C ASN A 106 -3.34 -15.39 5.16
N ASP A 107 -2.39 -15.80 4.34
CA ASP A 107 -1.73 -14.93 3.36
C ASP A 107 -2.42 -14.91 2.00
N ASP A 108 -3.49 -15.66 1.84
CA ASP A 108 -4.29 -15.65 0.62
C ASP A 108 -4.90 -14.27 0.40
N CYS A 109 -4.74 -13.74 -0.80
CA CYS A 109 -5.15 -12.39 -1.12
C CYS A 109 -5.41 -12.29 -2.62
N SER A 110 -6.46 -11.59 -3.03
CA SER A 110 -6.72 -11.37 -4.45
C SER A 110 -5.50 -10.76 -5.12
N GLN A 111 -5.02 -11.39 -6.18
CA GLN A 111 -3.84 -10.96 -6.94
C GLN A 111 -4.21 -10.51 -8.36
N VAL A 112 -5.45 -10.06 -8.55
CA VAL A 112 -5.95 -9.66 -9.87
C VAL A 112 -5.01 -8.68 -10.59
N PRO A 113 -4.57 -7.57 -9.99
CA PRO A 113 -3.69 -6.65 -10.70
C PRO A 113 -2.32 -7.24 -11.04
N ALA A 114 -1.76 -8.04 -10.14
CA ALA A 114 -0.46 -8.68 -10.38
C ALA A 114 -0.56 -9.77 -11.44
N TYR A 115 -1.59 -10.59 -11.36
CA TYR A 115 -1.81 -11.70 -12.29
C TYR A 115 -2.12 -11.19 -13.70
N ASP A 116 -2.93 -10.15 -13.83
CA ASP A 116 -3.25 -9.55 -15.13
C ASP A 116 -2.02 -9.06 -15.88
N ARG A 117 -1.01 -8.59 -15.15
CA ARG A 117 0.22 -8.06 -15.75
C ARG A 117 1.30 -9.10 -15.98
N TYR A 118 1.41 -10.09 -15.10
CA TYR A 118 2.55 -11.01 -15.04
C TYR A 118 2.17 -12.48 -15.16
N GLY A 119 0.88 -12.82 -15.22
CA GLY A 119 0.42 -14.21 -15.29
C GLY A 119 1.01 -15.04 -14.15
N SER A 120 1.58 -16.20 -14.45
CA SER A 120 2.18 -17.09 -13.45
C SER A 120 3.37 -16.48 -12.70
N ASN A 121 3.91 -15.35 -13.14
CA ASN A 121 4.96 -14.61 -12.46
C ASN A 121 4.41 -13.50 -11.55
N TRP A 122 3.13 -13.53 -11.22
CA TRP A 122 2.45 -12.53 -10.40
C TRP A 122 3.19 -12.23 -9.09
N HIS A 123 3.80 -13.24 -8.50
CA HIS A 123 4.52 -13.11 -7.23
C HIS A 123 5.79 -12.26 -7.30
N LYS A 124 6.27 -11.96 -8.50
CA LYS A 124 7.44 -11.07 -8.70
C LYS A 124 7.04 -9.59 -8.67
N SER A 125 5.75 -9.29 -8.78
CA SER A 125 5.26 -7.91 -8.76
C SER A 125 5.22 -7.35 -7.35
N GLY A 126 5.52 -6.06 -7.21
CA GLY A 126 5.29 -5.32 -5.97
C GLY A 126 3.82 -5.31 -5.55
N LEU A 127 2.91 -5.48 -6.52
CA LEU A 127 1.47 -5.54 -6.25
C LEU A 127 1.04 -6.80 -5.48
N SER A 128 1.90 -7.80 -5.39
CA SER A 128 1.65 -9.03 -4.62
C SER A 128 2.18 -8.94 -3.18
N LYS A 129 2.63 -7.79 -2.74
CA LYS A 129 3.32 -7.61 -1.46
C LYS A 129 2.49 -6.83 -0.46
N LEU A 130 2.71 -7.15 0.80
CA LEU A 130 2.31 -6.35 1.95
C LEU A 130 3.54 -5.60 2.44
N ILE A 131 3.43 -4.30 2.63
CA ILE A 131 4.51 -3.45 3.10
C ILE A 131 4.25 -3.03 4.54
N LYS A 132 5.23 -3.24 5.40
CA LYS A 132 5.18 -2.89 6.83
C LYS A 132 6.40 -2.07 7.22
N LYS A 133 6.29 -1.35 8.32
CA LYS A 133 7.42 -0.75 9.02
C LYS A 133 7.43 -1.20 10.47
N SER A 134 8.60 -1.28 11.07
CA SER A 134 8.77 -1.70 12.48
C SER A 134 8.39 -0.61 13.49
N GLY A 135 8.07 0.60 13.04
CA GLY A 135 7.69 1.72 13.89
C GLY A 135 7.01 2.81 13.08
N THR A 136 6.92 4.00 13.64
CA THR A 136 6.25 5.14 13.02
C THR A 136 7.16 6.36 12.90
N PRO A 137 8.36 6.22 12.28
CA PRO A 137 9.35 7.31 12.29
C PRO A 137 8.87 8.56 11.55
N VAL A 138 8.16 8.42 10.44
CA VAL A 138 7.64 9.57 9.68
C VAL A 138 6.52 10.25 10.44
N VAL A 139 5.57 9.49 10.97
CA VAL A 139 4.46 10.00 11.77
C VAL A 139 4.99 10.72 13.01
N ASP A 140 5.96 10.11 13.71
CA ASP A 140 6.58 10.70 14.90
C ASP A 140 7.28 12.03 14.59
N GLU A 141 7.99 12.09 13.47
CA GLU A 141 8.64 13.33 13.02
C GLU A 141 7.63 14.43 12.69
N LEU A 142 6.54 14.07 12.00
CA LEU A 142 5.49 15.03 11.68
C LEU A 142 4.80 15.55 12.93
N ARG A 143 4.57 14.70 13.94
CA ARG A 143 4.02 15.11 15.24
C ARG A 143 4.97 16.05 15.96
N ALA A 144 6.26 15.73 15.97
CA ALA A 144 7.28 16.55 16.63
C ALA A 144 7.39 17.96 16.04
N ARG A 145 7.05 18.11 14.76
CA ARG A 145 7.05 19.38 14.04
C ARG A 145 5.70 20.06 13.96
N ASP A 146 4.68 19.56 14.68
CA ASP A 146 3.30 20.05 14.58
C ASP A 146 2.76 20.10 13.14
N MET A 147 3.19 19.13 12.31
CA MET A 147 2.80 19.04 10.90
C MET A 147 1.73 17.99 10.64
N LEU A 148 1.27 17.29 11.66
CA LEU A 148 0.25 16.25 11.55
C LEU A 148 -0.96 16.66 12.39
N VAL A 149 -2.13 16.65 11.75
CA VAL A 149 -3.42 16.83 12.41
C VAL A 149 -4.20 15.52 12.30
N GLU A 150 -4.49 14.94 13.44
CA GLU A 150 -5.29 13.72 13.55
C GLU A 150 -6.71 14.07 13.99
N LYS A 151 -7.70 13.39 13.38
CA LYS A 151 -9.11 13.57 13.74
C LYS A 151 -9.73 12.26 14.18
#